data_51885c580f1aadb9186ed69383ad4f60
#
_entry.id   51885c580f1aadb9186ed69383ad4f60
#
_cell.length_a   1.000
_cell.length_b   1.000
_cell.length_c   1.000
_cell.angle_alpha   90.00
_cell.angle_beta   90.00
_cell.angle_gamma   90.00
#
_symmetry.space_group_name_H-M   'P 1'
#
loop_
_entity.id
_entity.type
_entity.pdbx_description
1 polymer ?
#
loop_
_entity_poly.entity_id
_entity_poly.type
_entity_poly.pdbx_seq_one_letter_code
_entity_poly.pdbx_strand_id
1 'polypeptide(L)'
;MDMTALLSFLSSHVLELVTLVVSLIWLYLEYRASIWLWPVGIILPLLWIPICYQSHLYGMLAINVYYLVTSVIGWIAWLRKGNAEGEEVPISNIPAKAGAIYLALAFVGYIALLFLHPFIPEWQLPWADGLMTIASVIGMLWMARKWRQHWLCWIIANAAGFIALYGAEDYISSFVYVVNFVTAFFGYRK
;
A
#
# COMPACT_ATOMS: atom_id res chain seq x y z
N MET A 1 0.76 -33.84 -1.35
CA MET A 1 1.87 -32.98 -1.84
C MET A 1 3.14 -33.56 -1.25
N ASP A 2 4.10 -33.95 -2.09
CA ASP A 2 5.35 -34.57 -1.64
C ASP A 2 6.21 -33.52 -0.92
N MET A 3 6.97 -33.91 0.11
CA MET A 3 7.84 -33.01 0.90
C MET A 3 8.85 -32.27 0.02
N THR A 4 9.38 -32.94 -1.00
CA THR A 4 10.29 -32.34 -1.99
C THR A 4 9.63 -31.25 -2.83
N ALA A 5 8.39 -31.46 -3.26
CA ALA A 5 7.60 -30.44 -3.99
C ALA A 5 7.28 -29.25 -3.10
N LEU A 6 6.97 -29.47 -1.82
CA LEU A 6 6.74 -28.38 -0.85
C LEU A 6 8.01 -27.55 -0.63
N LEU A 7 9.15 -28.21 -0.43
CA LEU A 7 10.43 -27.52 -0.21
C LEU A 7 10.87 -26.72 -1.44
N SER A 8 10.68 -27.26 -2.64
CA SER A 8 11.00 -26.54 -3.89
C SER A 8 10.08 -25.33 -4.08
N PHE A 9 8.78 -25.46 -3.80
CA PHE A 9 7.82 -24.35 -3.82
C PHE A 9 8.22 -23.26 -2.82
N LEU A 10 8.50 -23.62 -1.56
CA LEU A 10 8.91 -22.67 -0.54
C LEU A 10 10.21 -21.95 -0.92
N SER A 11 11.20 -22.67 -1.46
CA SER A 11 12.48 -22.08 -1.86
C SER A 11 12.37 -21.14 -3.07
N SER A 12 11.45 -21.42 -3.99
CA SER A 12 11.21 -20.55 -5.16
C SER A 12 10.40 -19.29 -4.86
N HIS A 13 9.65 -19.25 -3.73
CA HIS A 13 8.77 -18.15 -3.36
C HIS A 13 9.14 -17.52 -2.00
N VAL A 14 10.42 -17.59 -1.62
CA VAL A 14 10.88 -17.07 -0.31
C VAL A 14 10.58 -15.56 -0.17
N LEU A 15 10.80 -14.79 -1.23
CA LEU A 15 10.61 -13.34 -1.21
C LEU A 15 9.14 -12.98 -0.96
N GLU A 16 8.22 -13.60 -1.69
CA GLU A 16 6.78 -13.39 -1.58
C GLU A 16 6.27 -13.82 -0.20
N LEU A 17 6.75 -14.95 0.32
CA LEU A 17 6.37 -15.44 1.64
C LEU A 17 6.88 -14.54 2.77
N VAL A 18 8.11 -14.05 2.69
CA VAL A 18 8.65 -13.08 3.64
C VAL A 18 7.86 -11.77 3.55
N THR A 19 7.57 -11.30 2.34
CA THR A 19 6.77 -10.08 2.12
C THR A 19 5.36 -10.24 2.67
N LEU A 20 4.72 -11.40 2.52
CA LEU A 20 3.43 -11.71 3.14
C LEU A 20 3.47 -11.54 4.65
N VAL A 21 4.46 -12.17 5.33
CA VAL A 21 4.57 -12.09 6.80
C VAL A 21 4.80 -10.65 7.25
N VAL A 22 5.71 -9.91 6.61
CA VAL A 22 6.01 -8.52 6.96
C VAL A 22 4.80 -7.62 6.68
N SER A 23 4.04 -7.86 5.61
CA SER A 23 2.78 -7.15 5.31
C SER A 23 1.73 -7.33 6.39
N LEU A 24 1.56 -8.56 6.91
CA LEU A 24 0.62 -8.84 7.99
C LEU A 24 1.04 -8.17 9.32
N ILE A 25 2.35 -8.11 9.60
CA ILE A 25 2.88 -7.36 10.74
C ILE A 25 2.58 -5.87 10.59
N TRP A 26 2.84 -5.30 9.40
CA TRP A 26 2.57 -3.89 9.12
C TRP A 26 1.09 -3.57 9.29
N LEU A 27 0.19 -4.40 8.73
CA LEU A 27 -1.25 -4.26 8.83
C LEU A 27 -1.74 -4.28 10.29
N TYR A 28 -1.20 -5.18 11.12
CA TYR A 28 -1.50 -5.22 12.54
C TYR A 28 -1.06 -3.93 13.25
N LEU A 29 0.14 -3.44 12.97
CA LEU A 29 0.67 -2.21 13.55
C LEU A 29 -0.12 -0.98 13.11
N GLU A 30 -0.57 -0.93 11.85
CA GLU A 30 -1.47 0.11 11.35
C GLU A 30 -2.82 0.09 12.08
N TYR A 31 -3.42 -1.09 12.20
CA TYR A 31 -4.68 -1.25 12.94
C TYR A 31 -4.55 -0.80 14.41
N ARG A 32 -3.39 -1.01 15.02
CA ARG A 32 -3.06 -0.56 16.38
C ARG A 32 -2.62 0.91 16.44
N ALA A 33 -2.47 1.59 15.33
CA ALA A 33 -1.88 2.94 15.21
C ALA A 33 -0.51 3.06 15.93
N SER A 34 0.29 2.00 15.91
CA SER A 34 1.57 1.90 16.59
C SER A 34 2.67 2.63 15.83
N ILE A 35 3.58 3.32 16.55
CA ILE A 35 4.74 3.99 15.93
C ILE A 35 5.66 3.01 15.16
N TRP A 36 5.66 1.75 15.55
CA TRP A 36 6.45 0.70 14.91
C TRP A 36 6.02 0.39 13.46
N LEU A 37 4.84 0.89 13.03
CA LEU A 37 4.43 0.79 11.64
C LEU A 37 5.43 1.46 10.69
N TRP A 38 6.14 2.51 11.14
CA TRP A 38 7.07 3.26 10.30
C TRP A 38 8.36 2.50 9.99
N PRO A 39 9.10 1.90 10.97
CA PRO A 39 10.23 1.02 10.67
C PRO A 39 9.86 -0.16 9.76
N VAL A 40 8.72 -0.82 10.01
CA VAL A 40 8.23 -1.90 9.14
C VAL A 40 7.86 -1.35 7.76
N GLY A 41 7.29 -0.15 7.70
CA GLY A 41 6.99 0.59 6.46
C GLY A 41 8.24 1.01 5.66
N ILE A 42 9.44 0.96 6.24
CA ILE A 42 10.71 1.11 5.50
C ILE A 42 11.14 -0.24 4.90
N ILE A 43 11.02 -1.33 5.67
CA ILE A 43 11.43 -2.67 5.23
C ILE A 43 10.51 -3.17 4.12
N LEU A 44 9.21 -2.99 4.27
CA LEU A 44 8.20 -3.56 3.39
C LEU A 44 8.34 -3.12 1.91
N PRO A 45 8.52 -1.83 1.57
CA PRO A 45 8.75 -1.42 0.19
C PRO A 45 10.00 -2.03 -0.43
N LEU A 46 11.07 -2.25 0.37
CA LEU A 46 12.28 -2.90 -0.13
C LEU A 46 12.05 -4.35 -0.56
N LEU A 47 11.08 -5.04 0.05
CA LEU A 47 10.67 -6.38 -0.34
C LEU A 47 9.74 -6.34 -1.57
N TRP A 48 8.85 -5.33 -1.66
CA TRP A 48 7.90 -5.19 -2.77
C TRP A 48 8.54 -4.74 -4.09
N ILE A 49 9.59 -3.90 -4.05
CA ILE A 49 10.25 -3.37 -5.26
C ILE A 49 10.68 -4.47 -6.23
N PRO A 50 11.40 -5.54 -5.82
CA PRO A 50 11.77 -6.61 -6.74
C PRO A 50 10.55 -7.39 -7.27
N ILE A 51 9.51 -7.61 -6.45
CA ILE A 51 8.28 -8.28 -6.88
C ILE A 51 7.59 -7.45 -7.97
N CYS A 52 7.41 -6.15 -7.74
CA CYS A 52 6.77 -5.24 -8.70
C CYS A 52 7.56 -5.16 -10.01
N TYR A 53 8.89 -5.15 -9.93
CA TYR A 53 9.75 -5.12 -11.11
C TYR A 53 9.60 -6.40 -11.95
N GLN A 54 9.61 -7.58 -11.31
CA GLN A 54 9.44 -8.87 -11.99
C GLN A 54 8.04 -9.03 -12.60
N SER A 55 7.01 -8.48 -11.94
CA SER A 55 5.62 -8.51 -12.40
C SER A 55 5.28 -7.39 -13.39
N HIS A 56 6.25 -6.56 -13.81
CA HIS A 56 6.05 -5.41 -14.71
C HIS A 56 4.96 -4.43 -14.26
N LEU A 57 4.81 -4.26 -12.92
CA LEU A 57 3.85 -3.36 -12.29
C LEU A 57 4.55 -2.04 -11.90
N TYR A 58 4.82 -1.19 -12.88
CA TYR A 58 5.65 0.00 -12.69
C TYR A 58 4.98 1.10 -11.84
N GLY A 59 3.65 1.20 -11.85
CA GLY A 59 2.92 2.06 -10.93
C GLY A 59 3.09 1.60 -9.47
N MET A 60 2.96 0.30 -9.21
CA MET A 60 3.20 -0.30 -7.91
C MET A 60 4.67 -0.17 -7.47
N LEU A 61 5.63 -0.26 -8.39
CA LEU A 61 7.04 0.01 -8.12
C LEU A 61 7.24 1.47 -7.68
N ALA A 62 6.70 2.43 -8.42
CA ALA A 62 6.80 3.84 -8.09
C ALA A 62 6.18 4.18 -6.73
N ILE A 63 5.03 3.59 -6.39
CA ILE A 63 4.39 3.80 -5.09
C ILE A 63 5.22 3.23 -3.94
N ASN A 64 5.92 2.11 -4.13
CA ASN A 64 6.81 1.56 -3.10
C ASN A 64 8.03 2.46 -2.85
N VAL A 65 8.58 3.11 -3.86
CA VAL A 65 9.60 4.16 -3.68
C VAL A 65 9.02 5.33 -2.87
N TYR A 66 7.80 5.77 -3.19
CA TYR A 66 7.10 6.80 -2.42
C TYR A 66 6.87 6.36 -0.95
N TYR A 67 6.46 5.11 -0.68
CA TYR A 67 6.27 4.59 0.67
C TYR A 67 7.58 4.57 1.47
N LEU A 68 8.69 4.21 0.85
CA LEU A 68 9.99 4.24 1.50
C LEU A 68 10.32 5.64 2.01
N VAL A 69 10.17 6.66 1.16
CA VAL A 69 10.44 8.06 1.50
C VAL A 69 9.47 8.57 2.57
N THR A 70 8.17 8.32 2.39
CA THR A 70 7.14 8.81 3.32
C THR A 70 7.19 8.10 4.67
N SER A 71 7.63 6.85 4.74
CA SER A 71 7.81 6.12 5.99
C SER A 71 8.92 6.75 6.84
N VAL A 72 10.03 7.15 6.23
CA VAL A 72 11.11 7.88 6.94
C VAL A 72 10.60 9.22 7.47
N ILE A 73 9.91 10.00 6.62
CA ILE A 73 9.36 11.30 7.00
C ILE A 73 8.30 11.16 8.11
N GLY A 74 7.40 10.19 7.98
CA GLY A 74 6.35 9.91 8.95
C GLY A 74 6.91 9.48 10.30
N TRP A 75 7.93 8.64 10.30
CA TRP A 75 8.62 8.21 11.53
C TRP A 75 9.24 9.41 12.27
N ILE A 76 10.01 10.24 11.57
CA ILE A 76 10.59 11.46 12.15
C ILE A 76 9.51 12.40 12.69
N ALA A 77 8.40 12.58 11.93
CA ALA A 77 7.31 13.45 12.35
C ALA A 77 6.60 12.94 13.62
N TRP A 78 6.38 11.64 13.75
CA TRP A 78 5.76 11.04 14.92
C TRP A 78 6.69 11.06 16.14
N LEU A 79 7.99 10.82 15.97
CA LEU A 79 8.97 10.96 17.05
C LEU A 79 9.01 12.39 17.61
N ARG A 80 8.96 13.40 16.74
CA ARG A 80 8.98 14.81 17.16
C ARG A 80 7.69 15.24 17.87
N LYS A 81 6.53 14.75 17.45
CA LYS A 81 5.24 15.10 18.07
C LYS A 81 5.02 14.40 19.41
N GLY A 82 5.42 13.14 19.55
CA GLY A 82 5.31 12.40 20.81
C GLY A 82 6.12 12.99 21.96
N ASN A 83 7.17 13.78 21.66
CA ASN A 83 7.98 14.46 22.67
C ASN A 83 7.42 15.82 23.13
N ALA A 84 6.41 16.38 22.44
CA ALA A 84 5.95 17.76 22.71
C ALA A 84 4.75 17.85 23.64
N GLU A 85 3.79 16.90 23.65
CA GLU A 85 2.53 17.09 24.39
C GLU A 85 1.86 15.83 24.98
N GLY A 86 2.41 14.61 24.78
CA GLY A 86 1.82 13.38 25.34
C GLY A 86 0.39 13.02 24.88
N GLU A 87 -0.25 13.85 24.07
CA GLU A 87 -1.59 13.62 23.55
C GLU A 87 -1.55 13.00 22.15
N GLU A 88 -2.23 11.86 21.99
CA GLU A 88 -2.46 11.27 20.67
C GLU A 88 -3.35 12.18 19.84
N VAL A 89 -2.90 12.60 18.65
CA VAL A 89 -3.75 13.34 17.70
C VAL A 89 -5.02 12.52 17.44
N PRO A 90 -6.21 13.03 17.73
CA PRO A 90 -7.45 12.26 17.59
C PRO A 90 -7.73 11.92 16.12
N ILE A 91 -8.35 10.77 15.90
CA ILE A 91 -8.87 10.40 14.59
C ILE A 91 -9.99 11.36 14.21
N SER A 92 -9.91 11.93 13.02
CA SER A 92 -10.88 12.93 12.54
C SER A 92 -11.43 12.57 11.16
N ASN A 93 -12.46 13.27 10.73
CA ASN A 93 -12.99 13.16 9.38
C ASN A 93 -12.35 14.21 8.46
N ILE A 94 -12.19 13.82 7.18
CA ILE A 94 -11.70 14.77 6.17
C ILE A 94 -12.71 15.91 5.98
N PRO A 95 -12.29 17.19 5.98
CA PRO A 95 -13.15 18.30 5.59
C PRO A 95 -13.63 18.16 4.15
N ALA A 96 -14.91 18.39 3.87
CA ALA A 96 -15.51 18.16 2.55
C ALA A 96 -14.75 18.88 1.41
N LYS A 97 -14.31 20.12 1.63
CA LYS A 97 -13.51 20.89 0.67
C LYS A 97 -12.17 20.22 0.37
N ALA A 98 -11.48 19.74 1.40
CA ALA A 98 -10.22 19.02 1.23
C ALA A 98 -10.46 17.70 0.48
N GLY A 99 -11.51 16.95 0.83
CA GLY A 99 -11.89 15.72 0.14
C GLY A 99 -12.13 15.95 -1.36
N ALA A 100 -12.87 17.00 -1.74
CA ALA A 100 -13.10 17.33 -3.14
C ALA A 100 -11.81 17.66 -3.90
N ILE A 101 -10.88 18.39 -3.27
CA ILE A 101 -9.57 18.71 -3.87
C ILE A 101 -8.76 17.43 -4.09
N TYR A 102 -8.69 16.54 -3.08
CA TYR A 102 -7.95 15.29 -3.23
C TYR A 102 -8.54 14.36 -4.28
N LEU A 103 -9.87 14.28 -4.40
CA LEU A 103 -10.53 13.51 -5.45
C LEU A 103 -10.25 14.07 -6.84
N ALA A 104 -10.24 15.40 -7.01
CA ALA A 104 -9.87 16.03 -8.28
C ALA A 104 -8.39 15.73 -8.64
N LEU A 105 -7.47 15.87 -7.66
CA LEU A 105 -6.06 15.51 -7.86
C LEU A 105 -5.87 14.02 -8.17
N ALA A 106 -6.62 13.14 -7.49
CA ALA A 106 -6.61 11.71 -7.77
C ALA A 106 -7.05 11.42 -9.20
N PHE A 107 -8.14 12.03 -9.66
CA PHE A 107 -8.64 11.87 -11.01
C PHE A 107 -7.61 12.33 -12.06
N VAL A 108 -7.05 13.54 -11.90
CA VAL A 108 -6.02 14.06 -12.80
C VAL A 108 -4.78 13.16 -12.81
N GLY A 109 -4.31 12.74 -11.62
CA GLY A 109 -3.15 11.85 -11.50
C GLY A 109 -3.39 10.49 -12.16
N TYR A 110 -4.58 9.91 -12.00
CA TYR A 110 -4.95 8.64 -12.62
C TYR A 110 -4.95 8.75 -14.15
N ILE A 111 -5.58 9.79 -14.68
CA ILE A 111 -5.58 10.05 -16.13
C ILE A 111 -4.15 10.24 -16.65
N ALA A 112 -3.32 10.99 -15.93
CA ALA A 112 -1.91 11.19 -16.30
C ALA A 112 -1.14 9.85 -16.35
N LEU A 113 -1.36 8.94 -15.40
CA LEU A 113 -0.74 7.60 -15.42
C LEU A 113 -1.21 6.79 -16.64
N LEU A 114 -2.49 6.82 -16.99
CA LEU A 114 -2.97 6.14 -18.18
C LEU A 114 -2.37 6.69 -19.47
N PHE A 115 -2.09 7.99 -19.54
CA PHE A 115 -1.37 8.60 -20.66
C PHE A 115 0.12 8.21 -20.76
N LEU A 116 0.73 7.75 -19.66
CA LEU A 116 2.10 7.23 -19.67
C LEU A 116 2.19 5.79 -20.21
N HIS A 117 1.11 5.02 -20.15
CA HIS A 117 1.11 3.61 -20.56
C HIS A 117 1.68 3.37 -21.99
N PRO A 118 1.34 4.16 -23.05
CA PRO A 118 1.88 3.90 -24.37
C PRO A 118 3.41 4.03 -24.47
N PHE A 119 4.04 4.69 -23.51
CA PHE A 119 5.51 4.88 -23.44
C PHE A 119 6.21 3.76 -22.65
N ILE A 120 5.44 2.86 -22.00
CA ILE A 120 5.93 1.74 -21.18
C ILE A 120 5.20 0.46 -21.64
N PRO A 121 5.59 -0.14 -22.78
CA PRO A 121 4.86 -1.26 -23.39
C PRO A 121 4.75 -2.51 -22.48
N GLU A 122 5.70 -2.69 -21.57
CA GLU A 122 5.75 -3.84 -20.64
C GLU A 122 4.83 -3.65 -19.43
N TRP A 123 4.19 -2.47 -19.26
CA TRP A 123 3.33 -2.19 -18.10
C TRP A 123 2.06 -3.04 -18.16
N GLN A 124 1.99 -3.99 -17.25
CA GLN A 124 0.86 -4.91 -17.09
C GLN A 124 -0.32 -4.19 -16.42
N LEU A 125 -1.54 -4.43 -16.93
CA LEU A 125 -2.81 -3.95 -16.35
C LEU A 125 -2.76 -2.49 -15.85
N PRO A 126 -2.36 -1.52 -16.69
CA PRO A 126 -2.08 -0.16 -16.26
C PRO A 126 -3.26 0.56 -15.60
N TRP A 127 -4.50 0.18 -15.95
CA TRP A 127 -5.69 0.73 -15.31
C TRP A 127 -5.83 0.29 -13.84
N ALA A 128 -5.54 -0.98 -13.51
CA ALA A 128 -5.65 -1.49 -12.14
C ALA A 128 -4.45 -1.04 -11.30
N ASP A 129 -3.23 -1.18 -11.84
CA ASP A 129 -2.01 -0.73 -11.18
C ASP A 129 -2.00 0.80 -10.97
N GLY A 130 -2.43 1.58 -11.96
CA GLY A 130 -2.58 3.02 -11.84
C GLY A 130 -3.62 3.44 -10.79
N LEU A 131 -4.77 2.75 -10.73
CA LEU A 131 -5.81 3.01 -9.74
C LEU A 131 -5.31 2.70 -8.33
N MET A 132 -4.63 1.56 -8.15
CA MET A 132 -3.99 1.17 -6.89
C MET A 132 -2.98 2.23 -6.47
N THR A 133 -2.12 2.67 -7.37
CA THR A 133 -1.09 3.70 -7.12
C THR A 133 -1.71 5.00 -6.60
N ILE A 134 -2.69 5.56 -7.31
CA ILE A 134 -3.31 6.84 -6.92
C ILE A 134 -4.08 6.71 -5.61
N ALA A 135 -4.87 5.65 -5.43
CA ALA A 135 -5.59 5.42 -4.17
C ALA A 135 -4.61 5.30 -2.99
N SER A 136 -3.47 4.66 -3.19
CA SER A 136 -2.42 4.49 -2.19
C SER A 136 -1.73 5.81 -1.81
N VAL A 137 -1.43 6.67 -2.78
CA VAL A 137 -0.87 8.01 -2.50
C VAL A 137 -1.82 8.83 -1.63
N ILE A 138 -3.10 8.88 -2.01
CA ILE A 138 -4.11 9.62 -1.24
C ILE A 138 -4.31 8.98 0.15
N GLY A 139 -4.40 7.65 0.21
CA GLY A 139 -4.56 6.91 1.47
C GLY A 139 -3.45 7.22 2.46
N MET A 140 -2.19 7.19 2.02
CA MET A 140 -1.02 7.51 2.84
C MET A 140 -1.05 8.96 3.36
N LEU A 141 -1.41 9.92 2.50
CA LEU A 141 -1.56 11.33 2.90
C LEU A 141 -2.67 11.53 3.94
N TRP A 142 -3.79 10.82 3.80
CA TRP A 142 -4.90 10.89 4.74
C TRP A 142 -4.59 10.16 6.04
N MET A 143 -3.90 9.02 5.99
CA MET A 143 -3.41 8.30 7.16
C MET A 143 -2.44 9.15 7.99
N ALA A 144 -1.50 9.85 7.34
CA ALA A 144 -0.57 10.75 8.03
C ALA A 144 -1.27 11.90 8.77
N ARG A 145 -2.49 12.27 8.35
CA ARG A 145 -3.36 13.27 9.00
C ARG A 145 -4.31 12.67 10.02
N LYS A 146 -4.31 11.34 10.20
CA LYS A 146 -5.27 10.57 11.01
C LYS A 146 -6.73 10.79 10.58
N TRP A 147 -6.98 10.96 9.27
CA TRP A 147 -8.34 11.00 8.73
C TRP A 147 -8.86 9.60 8.49
N ARG A 148 -9.99 9.25 9.13
CA ARG A 148 -10.59 7.92 9.06
C ARG A 148 -10.83 7.42 7.62
N GLN A 149 -11.10 8.34 6.69
CA GLN A 149 -11.38 8.03 5.31
C GLN A 149 -10.18 7.44 4.54
N HIS A 150 -8.96 7.44 5.10
CA HIS A 150 -7.83 6.71 4.48
C HIS A 150 -8.15 5.22 4.26
N TRP A 151 -8.99 4.63 5.12
CA TRP A 151 -9.43 3.24 4.94
C TRP A 151 -10.23 3.02 3.66
N LEU A 152 -11.00 4.01 3.18
CA LEU A 152 -11.69 3.93 1.88
C LEU A 152 -10.69 3.87 0.72
N CYS A 153 -9.60 4.62 0.82
CA CYS A 153 -8.51 4.54 -0.15
C CYS A 153 -7.86 3.16 -0.15
N TRP A 154 -7.65 2.56 1.04
CA TRP A 154 -7.14 1.20 1.15
C TRP A 154 -8.08 0.15 0.60
N ILE A 155 -9.40 0.29 0.75
CA ILE A 155 -10.38 -0.61 0.11
C ILE A 155 -10.19 -0.58 -1.41
N ILE A 156 -10.12 0.61 -2.01
CA ILE A 156 -9.95 0.77 -3.47
C ILE A 156 -8.57 0.25 -3.92
N ALA A 157 -7.50 0.67 -3.23
CA ALA A 157 -6.14 0.28 -3.55
C ALA A 157 -5.95 -1.25 -3.48
N ASN A 158 -6.48 -1.89 -2.44
CA ASN A 158 -6.32 -3.33 -2.28
C ASN A 158 -7.15 -4.14 -3.27
N ALA A 159 -8.36 -3.69 -3.64
CA ALA A 159 -9.14 -4.32 -4.72
C ALA A 159 -8.41 -4.24 -6.06
N ALA A 160 -7.88 -3.05 -6.41
CA ALA A 160 -7.16 -2.84 -7.65
C ALA A 160 -5.81 -3.59 -7.66
N GLY A 161 -5.08 -3.59 -6.54
CA GLY A 161 -3.82 -4.32 -6.38
C GLY A 161 -4.00 -5.83 -6.48
N PHE A 162 -5.09 -6.38 -5.93
CA PHE A 162 -5.44 -7.78 -6.13
C PHE A 162 -5.62 -8.11 -7.61
N ILE A 163 -6.39 -7.29 -8.35
CA ILE A 163 -6.63 -7.51 -9.78
C ILE A 163 -5.31 -7.43 -10.56
N ALA A 164 -4.45 -6.46 -10.25
CA ALA A 164 -3.17 -6.27 -10.93
C ALA A 164 -2.22 -7.47 -10.73
N LEU A 165 -2.04 -7.92 -9.47
CA LEU A 165 -1.15 -9.03 -9.16
C LEU A 165 -1.70 -10.39 -9.63
N TYR A 166 -3.01 -10.60 -9.49
CA TYR A 166 -3.65 -11.81 -10.00
C TYR A 166 -3.52 -11.90 -11.52
N GLY A 167 -3.67 -10.78 -12.23
CA GLY A 167 -3.46 -10.70 -13.68
C GLY A 167 -2.00 -10.86 -14.10
N ALA A 168 -1.04 -10.56 -13.20
CA ALA A 168 0.38 -10.82 -13.38
C ALA A 168 0.81 -12.24 -12.92
N GLU A 169 -0.15 -13.12 -12.59
CA GLU A 169 0.03 -14.49 -12.13
C GLU A 169 0.78 -14.63 -10.78
N ASP A 170 0.93 -13.53 -10.01
CA ASP A 170 1.46 -13.54 -8.65
C ASP A 170 0.34 -13.79 -7.63
N TYR A 171 -0.02 -15.05 -7.46
CA TYR A 171 -1.13 -15.47 -6.58
C TYR A 171 -0.80 -15.33 -5.09
N ILE A 172 0.48 -15.46 -4.70
CA ILE A 172 0.90 -15.34 -3.30
C ILE A 172 0.77 -13.89 -2.86
N SER A 173 1.35 -12.96 -3.63
CA SER A 173 1.26 -11.54 -3.31
C SER A 173 -0.17 -11.01 -3.44
N SER A 174 -0.97 -11.51 -4.40
CA SER A 174 -2.38 -11.13 -4.53
C SER A 174 -3.20 -11.48 -3.28
N PHE A 175 -2.89 -12.57 -2.59
CA PHE A 175 -3.54 -12.95 -1.34
C PHE A 175 -3.35 -11.90 -0.23
N VAL A 176 -2.20 -11.24 -0.16
CA VAL A 176 -1.94 -10.13 0.78
C VAL A 176 -3.00 -9.03 0.62
N TYR A 177 -3.32 -8.69 -0.64
CA TYR A 177 -4.31 -7.66 -0.95
C TYR A 177 -5.74 -8.05 -0.57
N VAL A 178 -6.09 -9.34 -0.63
CA VAL A 178 -7.38 -9.84 -0.12
C VAL A 178 -7.47 -9.62 1.39
N VAL A 179 -6.44 -9.97 2.15
CA VAL A 179 -6.39 -9.79 3.61
C VAL A 179 -6.48 -8.30 3.96
N ASN A 180 -5.71 -7.46 3.28
CA ASN A 180 -5.72 -6.01 3.47
C ASN A 180 -7.08 -5.39 3.12
N PHE A 181 -7.73 -5.85 2.04
CA PHE A 181 -9.06 -5.40 1.64
C PHE A 181 -10.10 -5.67 2.73
N VAL A 182 -10.13 -6.91 3.24
CA VAL A 182 -11.04 -7.28 4.33
C VAL A 182 -10.77 -6.47 5.59
N THR A 183 -9.50 -6.31 5.98
CA THR A 183 -9.10 -5.56 7.17
C THR A 183 -9.46 -4.07 7.06
N ALA A 184 -9.38 -3.48 5.85
CA ALA A 184 -9.74 -2.09 5.63
C ALA A 184 -11.23 -1.80 5.95
N PHE A 185 -12.15 -2.73 5.71
CA PHE A 185 -13.54 -2.58 6.14
C PHE A 185 -13.69 -2.51 7.66
N PHE A 186 -12.97 -3.37 8.39
CA PHE A 186 -12.98 -3.34 9.85
C PHE A 186 -12.29 -2.07 10.39
N GLY A 187 -11.20 -1.64 9.79
CA GLY A 187 -10.50 -0.41 10.14
C GLY A 187 -11.38 0.83 9.97
N TYR A 188 -12.18 0.91 8.90
CA TYR A 188 -13.10 2.02 8.67
C TYR A 188 -14.24 2.11 9.71
N ARG A 189 -14.66 0.96 10.26
CA ARG A 189 -15.74 0.89 11.26
C ARG A 189 -15.28 1.20 12.68
N LYS A 190 -13.98 1.17 12.95
CA LYS A 190 -13.38 1.50 14.24
C LYS A 190 -13.29 3.02 14.45
#